data_d0aab7eae2eaaaf2a88e1c8271f73c77
#
_entry.id   d0aab7eae2eaaaf2a88e1c8271f73c77
#
_cell.length_a   1.000
_cell.length_b   1.000
_cell.length_c   1.000
_cell.angle_alpha   90.00
_cell.angle_beta   90.00
_cell.angle_gamma   90.00
#
_symmetry.space_group_name_H-M   'P 1'
#
loop_
_entity.id
_entity.type
_entity.pdbx_description
1 polymer ?
#
loop_
_entity_poly.entity_id
_entity_poly.type
_entity_poly.pdbx_seq_one_letter_code
_entity_poly.pdbx_strand_id
1 'polypeptide(L)'
;MFSRFLKFIIPPFTFRVFFRRIFYSNLKKVPLEKPLLFAGNHQNSFMDGVLVGSYLPQPIHYLMRADMFKNSVARFFLQELNVSPVYRFEEGLENVHKNIETFKGIYSILKQNGNYVVFSEGICVQQKRLQKLRKGTARMAFGAAEEYGLDVHIVPVGINYTYPAKFRKEVLINFHEPFSIRELQELYKISPAKALLAFNQRVEAGLQEQVIIVKNPENDWLVEQLLIMGRNNYVLPFFKWRFDSDNRRLLEKEIAEKINLIDKTSKTALDTLTSKVRTYFELLAKNRLKDETIARKLDWGTIRYLSVILGFPVFVVGYLSNLIPYVVPRLICNLFIKDLRFYSSVYIGIGTVLYLFYFPLVLLIAGLIGGWIWFFIGLLIPLTGYLVLFYQEVVIERFQTFCFWLMKLKNPKRISEIEHFRLEILNALEEIKLDTTSNQQ
;
A
#
# COMPACT_ATOMS: atom_id res chain seq x y z
N MET A 1 7.83 -17.13 19.88
CA MET A 1 6.41 -17.58 19.90
C MET A 1 5.45 -16.40 19.83
N PHE A 2 5.65 -15.35 20.60
CA PHE A 2 4.84 -14.13 20.65
C PHE A 2 4.84 -13.36 19.29
N SER A 3 5.99 -13.17 18.65
CA SER A 3 6.10 -12.53 17.34
C SER A 3 5.35 -13.28 16.22
N ARG A 4 5.35 -14.62 16.24
CA ARG A 4 4.54 -15.42 15.30
C ARG A 4 3.05 -15.21 15.51
N PHE A 5 2.58 -15.22 16.76
CA PHE A 5 1.18 -14.99 17.10
C PHE A 5 0.74 -13.60 16.65
N LEU A 6 1.51 -12.56 16.97
CA LEU A 6 1.23 -11.19 16.54
C LEU A 6 1.17 -11.09 15.01
N LYS A 7 2.09 -11.72 14.29
CA LYS A 7 2.14 -11.70 12.83
C LYS A 7 0.91 -12.30 12.17
N PHE A 8 0.37 -13.40 12.70
CA PHE A 8 -0.76 -14.09 12.06
C PHE A 8 -2.13 -13.51 12.42
N ILE A 9 -2.25 -12.82 13.53
CA ILE A 9 -3.54 -12.28 13.99
C ILE A 9 -3.67 -10.78 13.72
N ILE A 10 -2.67 -9.98 14.12
CA ILE A 10 -2.81 -8.52 14.05
C ILE A 10 -2.86 -7.99 12.61
N PRO A 11 -1.89 -8.27 11.72
CA PRO A 11 -1.91 -7.66 10.39
C PRO A 11 -3.11 -8.04 9.54
N PRO A 12 -3.54 -9.33 9.45
CA PRO A 12 -4.71 -9.66 8.66
C PRO A 12 -5.98 -8.95 9.12
N PHE A 13 -6.14 -8.76 10.43
CA PHE A 13 -7.30 -8.08 11.00
C PHE A 13 -7.20 -6.55 10.82
N THR A 14 -6.09 -5.95 11.25
CA THR A 14 -5.90 -4.49 11.20
C THR A 14 -5.82 -3.95 9.78
N PHE A 15 -5.18 -4.70 8.87
CA PHE A 15 -5.13 -4.31 7.46
C PHE A 15 -6.49 -4.39 6.78
N ARG A 16 -7.30 -5.36 7.13
CA ARG A 16 -8.68 -5.48 6.63
C ARG A 16 -9.56 -4.31 7.09
N VAL A 17 -9.25 -3.73 8.24
CA VAL A 17 -9.91 -2.52 8.74
C VAL A 17 -9.36 -1.29 8.04
N PHE A 18 -8.04 -1.13 7.97
CA PHE A 18 -7.40 0.09 7.46
C PHE A 18 -7.45 0.20 5.94
N PHE A 19 -7.12 -0.87 5.21
CA PHE A 19 -7.20 -0.90 3.75
C PHE A 19 -8.54 -1.41 3.27
N ARG A 20 -9.06 -0.77 2.25
CA ARG A 20 -10.29 -1.23 1.59
C ARG A 20 -10.03 -2.50 0.78
N ARG A 21 -8.90 -2.51 0.05
CA ARG A 21 -8.44 -3.65 -0.74
C ARG A 21 -6.91 -3.70 -0.77
N ILE A 22 -6.41 -4.91 -0.77
CA ILE A 22 -4.99 -5.21 -0.94
C ILE A 22 -4.84 -6.16 -2.12
N PHE A 23 -3.97 -5.78 -3.06
CA PHE A 23 -3.65 -6.59 -4.22
C PHE A 23 -2.24 -7.15 -4.06
N TYR A 24 -2.09 -8.46 -4.23
CA TYR A 24 -0.81 -9.13 -4.31
C TYR A 24 -0.65 -9.72 -5.69
N SER A 25 0.54 -9.61 -6.28
CA SER A 25 0.85 -10.31 -7.53
C SER A 25 2.17 -11.04 -7.43
N ASN A 26 2.25 -12.18 -8.13
CA ASN A 26 3.45 -13.00 -8.27
C ASN A 26 4.03 -13.57 -6.95
N LEU A 27 3.27 -13.58 -5.86
CA LEU A 27 3.75 -14.14 -4.59
C LEU A 27 4.19 -15.62 -4.72
N LYS A 28 3.57 -16.38 -5.62
CA LYS A 28 3.91 -17.78 -5.90
C LYS A 28 5.29 -18.00 -6.53
N LYS A 29 5.89 -16.94 -7.10
CA LYS A 29 7.21 -16.98 -7.73
C LYS A 29 8.36 -16.82 -6.72
N VAL A 30 8.05 -16.46 -5.47
CA VAL A 30 9.03 -16.25 -4.42
C VAL A 30 9.57 -17.61 -3.93
N PRO A 31 10.89 -17.87 -4.04
CA PRO A 31 11.50 -19.15 -3.63
C PRO A 31 11.70 -19.19 -2.11
N LEU A 32 10.64 -19.53 -1.39
CA LEU A 32 10.56 -19.45 0.07
C LEU A 32 11.53 -20.39 0.80
N GLU A 33 12.11 -21.38 0.12
CA GLU A 33 13.11 -22.32 0.64
C GLU A 33 14.54 -21.75 0.62
N LYS A 34 14.73 -20.57 0.05
CA LYS A 34 16.03 -19.89 -0.07
C LYS A 34 16.15 -18.72 0.90
N PRO A 35 17.37 -18.27 1.25
CA PRO A 35 17.57 -17.01 1.94
C PRO A 35 17.19 -15.85 1.02
N LEU A 36 16.28 -14.96 1.47
CA LEU A 36 15.70 -13.91 0.64
C LEU A 36 16.03 -12.50 1.14
N LEU A 37 16.34 -11.62 0.19
CA LEU A 37 16.34 -10.17 0.38
C LEU A 37 15.24 -9.58 -0.50
N PHE A 38 14.16 -9.11 0.12
CA PHE A 38 13.12 -8.35 -0.56
C PHE A 38 13.59 -6.90 -0.69
N ALA A 39 13.86 -6.47 -1.92
CA ALA A 39 14.35 -5.15 -2.23
C ALA A 39 13.19 -4.26 -2.72
N GLY A 40 12.64 -3.41 -1.84
CA GLY A 40 11.45 -2.60 -2.11
C GLY A 40 11.72 -1.11 -2.36
N ASN A 41 10.77 -0.42 -3.03
CA ASN A 41 10.61 1.02 -2.94
C ASN A 41 9.96 1.41 -1.61
N HIS A 42 10.08 2.69 -1.18
CA HIS A 42 9.71 3.10 0.18
C HIS A 42 8.84 4.35 0.20
N GLN A 43 7.53 4.17 0.40
CA GLN A 43 6.53 5.24 0.37
C GLN A 43 5.84 5.50 1.72
N ASN A 44 5.81 4.52 2.63
CA ASN A 44 4.93 4.58 3.81
C ASN A 44 5.55 3.97 5.07
N SER A 45 6.78 4.38 5.37
CA SER A 45 7.48 4.03 6.60
C SER A 45 7.32 2.54 7.00
N PHE A 46 6.96 2.24 8.25
CA PHE A 46 6.80 0.87 8.76
C PHE A 46 5.77 0.03 7.99
N MET A 47 4.77 0.70 7.40
CA MET A 47 3.70 0.02 6.71
C MET A 47 4.19 -0.80 5.53
N ASP A 48 5.17 -0.27 4.78
CA ASP A 48 5.74 -0.97 3.62
C ASP A 48 6.32 -2.33 4.01
N GLY A 49 7.15 -2.35 5.07
CA GLY A 49 7.77 -3.59 5.55
C GLY A 49 6.74 -4.60 6.03
N VAL A 50 5.82 -4.15 6.88
CA VAL A 50 4.80 -5.03 7.46
C VAL A 50 3.87 -5.60 6.39
N LEU A 51 3.50 -4.83 5.36
CA LEU A 51 2.68 -5.31 4.24
C LEU A 51 3.41 -6.38 3.43
N VAL A 52 4.68 -6.20 3.10
CA VAL A 52 5.47 -7.22 2.38
C VAL A 52 5.56 -8.50 3.21
N GLY A 53 5.82 -8.38 4.50
CA GLY A 53 6.04 -9.53 5.38
C GLY A 53 4.79 -10.28 5.85
N SER A 54 3.63 -9.63 5.88
CA SER A 54 2.44 -10.15 6.58
C SER A 54 1.81 -11.39 5.96
N TYR A 55 2.02 -11.61 4.67
CA TYR A 55 1.41 -12.74 3.94
C TYR A 55 2.44 -13.78 3.49
N LEU A 56 3.68 -13.62 3.93
CA LEU A 56 4.72 -14.64 3.75
C LEU A 56 4.69 -15.62 4.95
N PRO A 57 4.81 -16.93 4.72
CA PRO A 57 4.71 -17.92 5.79
C PRO A 57 5.89 -17.86 6.76
N GLN A 58 7.10 -17.51 6.26
CA GLN A 58 8.29 -17.43 7.11
C GLN A 58 8.35 -16.12 7.91
N PRO A 59 9.12 -16.11 9.02
CA PRO A 59 9.48 -14.88 9.72
C PRO A 59 10.24 -13.94 8.79
N ILE A 60 9.87 -12.68 8.82
CA ILE A 60 10.56 -11.60 8.10
C ILE A 60 11.27 -10.72 9.10
N HIS A 61 12.48 -10.33 8.75
CA HIS A 61 13.30 -9.37 9.48
C HIS A 61 13.30 -8.04 8.75
N TYR A 62 13.44 -6.97 9.49
CA TYR A 62 13.36 -5.61 8.97
C TYR A 62 14.58 -4.81 9.42
N LEU A 63 14.92 -3.78 8.63
CA LEU A 63 15.93 -2.79 9.00
C LEU A 63 15.26 -1.46 9.32
N MET A 64 15.71 -0.83 10.38
CA MET A 64 15.21 0.47 10.79
C MET A 64 16.35 1.36 11.28
N ARG A 65 16.19 2.67 11.15
CA ARG A 65 17.14 3.65 11.62
C ARG A 65 17.49 3.43 13.09
N ALA A 66 18.78 3.50 13.41
CA ALA A 66 19.28 3.23 14.77
C ALA A 66 18.78 4.22 15.83
N ASP A 67 18.42 5.46 15.43
CA ASP A 67 17.85 6.46 16.36
C ASP A 67 16.49 6.02 16.96
N MET A 68 15.75 5.14 16.29
CA MET A 68 14.51 4.58 16.82
C MET A 68 14.73 3.60 17.99
N PHE A 69 15.96 3.12 18.18
CA PHE A 69 16.34 2.19 19.26
C PHE A 69 16.88 2.89 20.53
N LYS A 70 16.87 4.22 20.57
CA LYS A 70 17.37 4.99 21.73
C LYS A 70 16.56 4.74 22.99
N ASN A 71 15.24 4.62 22.88
CA ASN A 71 14.37 4.31 24.00
C ASN A 71 14.38 2.79 24.28
N SER A 72 14.57 2.40 25.54
CA SER A 72 14.66 0.99 25.95
C SER A 72 13.39 0.19 25.69
N VAL A 73 12.23 0.81 25.92
CA VAL A 73 10.91 0.19 25.66
C VAL A 73 10.71 -0.01 24.17
N ALA A 74 10.99 1.02 23.36
CA ALA A 74 10.91 0.90 21.91
C ALA A 74 11.87 -0.18 21.38
N ARG A 75 13.11 -0.21 21.88
CA ARG A 75 14.11 -1.23 21.54
C ARG A 75 13.58 -2.64 21.80
N PHE A 76 13.03 -2.90 22.97
CA PHE A 76 12.47 -4.20 23.32
C PHE A 76 11.40 -4.64 22.31
N PHE A 77 10.40 -3.79 22.03
CA PHE A 77 9.35 -4.12 21.06
C PHE A 77 9.86 -4.27 19.62
N LEU A 78 10.81 -3.45 19.19
CA LEU A 78 11.40 -3.55 17.86
C LEU A 78 12.17 -4.87 17.67
N GLN A 79 12.92 -5.30 18.68
CA GLN A 79 13.63 -6.58 18.67
C GLN A 79 12.66 -7.77 18.63
N GLU A 80 11.58 -7.73 19.41
CA GLU A 80 10.51 -8.75 19.37
C GLU A 80 9.80 -8.81 17.99
N LEU A 81 9.80 -7.72 17.23
CA LEU A 81 9.25 -7.65 15.88
C LEU A 81 10.29 -7.99 14.79
N ASN A 82 11.44 -8.55 15.15
CA ASN A 82 12.55 -8.88 14.25
C ASN A 82 13.11 -7.65 13.51
N VAL A 83 13.17 -6.50 14.16
CA VAL A 83 13.74 -5.28 13.59
C VAL A 83 15.18 -5.10 14.06
N SER A 84 16.11 -4.91 13.13
CA SER A 84 17.53 -4.64 13.40
C SER A 84 17.87 -3.18 13.11
N PRO A 85 18.76 -2.54 13.90
CA PRO A 85 19.16 -1.16 13.65
C PRO A 85 20.10 -1.06 12.44
N VAL A 86 19.98 0.03 11.67
CA VAL A 86 20.92 0.41 10.63
C VAL A 86 21.36 1.85 10.82
N TYR A 87 22.66 2.10 10.75
CA TYR A 87 23.26 3.42 10.92
C TYR A 87 23.51 4.06 9.57
N ARG A 88 23.12 5.32 9.40
CA ARG A 88 23.30 6.09 8.17
C ARG A 88 24.58 6.92 8.24
N PHE A 89 25.15 7.29 7.08
CA PHE A 89 26.30 8.19 6.99
C PHE A 89 26.03 9.55 7.64
N GLU A 90 24.81 10.02 7.57
CA GLU A 90 24.33 11.28 8.17
C GLU A 90 24.39 11.26 9.71
N GLU A 91 24.45 10.08 10.32
CA GLU A 91 24.55 9.88 11.77
C GLU A 91 26.01 9.87 12.29
N GLY A 92 26.98 10.15 11.41
CA GLY A 92 28.42 10.21 11.70
C GLY A 92 29.17 8.92 11.34
N LEU A 93 30.42 9.11 10.86
CA LEU A 93 31.27 8.00 10.40
C LEU A 93 31.55 6.97 11.50
N GLU A 94 31.65 7.38 12.76
CA GLU A 94 31.85 6.50 13.91
C GLU A 94 30.74 5.46 14.06
N ASN A 95 29.52 5.83 13.68
CA ASN A 95 28.38 4.95 13.79
C ASN A 95 28.29 3.96 12.59
N VAL A 96 28.89 4.28 11.45
CA VAL A 96 28.88 3.40 10.28
C VAL A 96 29.61 2.09 10.55
N HIS A 97 30.65 2.10 11.40
CA HIS A 97 31.35 0.89 11.82
C HIS A 97 30.43 -0.11 12.56
N LYS A 98 29.41 0.38 13.26
CA LYS A 98 28.41 -0.46 13.93
C LYS A 98 27.55 -1.28 12.95
N ASN A 99 27.50 -0.84 11.67
CA ASN A 99 26.86 -1.66 10.63
C ASN A 99 27.56 -2.98 10.35
N ILE A 100 28.83 -3.13 10.68
CA ILE A 100 29.56 -4.39 10.53
C ILE A 100 28.90 -5.47 11.42
N GLU A 101 28.63 -5.13 12.67
CA GLU A 101 27.93 -6.04 13.61
C GLU A 101 26.50 -6.34 13.15
N THR A 102 25.78 -5.31 12.70
CA THR A 102 24.44 -5.48 12.14
C THR A 102 24.45 -6.43 10.94
N PHE A 103 25.42 -6.27 10.02
CA PHE A 103 25.55 -7.11 8.84
C PHE A 103 25.90 -8.57 9.18
N LYS A 104 26.77 -8.79 10.16
CA LYS A 104 27.05 -10.14 10.67
C LYS A 104 25.80 -10.80 11.24
N GLY A 105 24.97 -10.05 11.96
CA GLY A 105 23.66 -10.51 12.43
C GLY A 105 22.72 -10.87 11.27
N ILE A 106 22.69 -10.05 10.22
CA ILE A 106 21.89 -10.31 9.00
C ILE A 106 22.38 -11.61 8.32
N TYR A 107 23.69 -11.79 8.16
CA TYR A 107 24.27 -12.98 7.52
C TYR A 107 23.94 -14.26 8.30
N SER A 108 24.00 -14.20 9.64
CA SER A 108 23.61 -15.31 10.50
C SER A 108 22.14 -15.73 10.31
N ILE A 109 21.25 -14.75 10.15
CA ILE A 109 19.83 -15.01 9.90
C ILE A 109 19.62 -15.59 8.50
N LEU A 110 20.26 -15.00 7.47
CA LEU A 110 20.21 -15.54 6.10
C LEU A 110 20.74 -16.97 6.01
N LYS A 111 21.80 -17.31 6.78
CA LYS A 111 22.31 -18.68 6.89
C LYS A 111 21.29 -19.70 7.40
N GLN A 112 20.32 -19.24 8.18
CA GLN A 112 19.20 -20.05 8.67
C GLN A 112 17.98 -20.01 7.72
N ASN A 113 18.17 -19.64 6.45
CA ASN A 113 17.11 -19.38 5.48
C ASN A 113 16.11 -18.30 5.95
N GLY A 114 16.60 -17.34 6.73
CA GLY A 114 15.82 -16.17 7.12
C GLY A 114 15.67 -15.19 5.98
N ASN A 115 14.72 -14.28 6.12
CA ASN A 115 14.32 -13.35 5.09
C ASN A 115 14.35 -11.91 5.61
N TYR A 116 14.86 -10.99 4.80
CA TYR A 116 14.90 -9.56 5.12
C TYR A 116 14.11 -8.73 4.10
N VAL A 117 13.37 -7.75 4.59
CA VAL A 117 12.85 -6.65 3.76
C VAL A 117 13.79 -5.44 3.91
N VAL A 118 14.28 -4.98 2.78
CA VAL A 118 15.21 -3.85 2.70
C VAL A 118 14.69 -2.84 1.69
N PHE A 119 14.61 -1.59 2.11
CA PHE A 119 14.24 -0.50 1.21
C PHE A 119 15.50 0.11 0.61
N SER A 120 15.79 -0.31 -0.62
CA SER A 120 17.07 0.00 -1.30
C SER A 120 17.26 1.49 -1.58
N GLU A 121 16.20 2.29 -1.58
CA GLU A 121 16.24 3.75 -1.70
C GLU A 121 16.87 4.43 -0.49
N GLY A 122 16.79 3.83 0.70
CA GLY A 122 17.31 4.34 1.96
C GLY A 122 16.60 5.59 2.51
N ILE A 123 15.58 6.08 1.82
CA ILE A 123 14.69 7.17 2.24
C ILE A 123 13.23 6.80 1.96
N CYS A 124 12.31 7.37 2.73
CA CYS A 124 10.87 7.17 2.54
C CYS A 124 10.27 8.42 1.88
N VAL A 125 9.66 8.28 0.68
CA VAL A 125 9.08 9.41 -0.07
C VAL A 125 7.73 9.01 -0.66
N GLN A 126 6.67 9.75 -0.33
CA GLN A 126 5.31 9.50 -0.83
C GLN A 126 5.12 10.08 -2.24
N GLN A 127 5.78 9.50 -3.24
CA GLN A 127 5.69 9.91 -4.63
C GLN A 127 5.61 8.67 -5.54
N LYS A 128 4.98 8.81 -6.70
CA LYS A 128 4.99 7.78 -7.75
C LYS A 128 6.28 7.89 -8.59
N ARG A 129 7.42 7.79 -7.94
CA ARG A 129 8.78 7.85 -8.53
C ARG A 129 9.72 6.96 -7.74
N LEU A 130 10.66 6.32 -8.42
CA LEU A 130 11.76 5.63 -7.75
C LEU A 130 12.85 6.63 -7.38
N GLN A 131 13.41 6.43 -6.20
CA GLN A 131 14.59 7.16 -5.73
C GLN A 131 15.86 6.38 -6.07
N LYS A 132 17.01 7.07 -6.12
CA LYS A 132 18.31 6.43 -6.40
C LYS A 132 18.60 5.34 -5.37
N LEU A 133 18.90 4.14 -5.84
CA LEU A 133 19.19 3.01 -4.98
C LEU A 133 20.56 3.16 -4.30
N ARG A 134 20.60 2.84 -3.01
CA ARG A 134 21.81 2.80 -2.19
C ARG A 134 22.49 1.43 -2.29
N LYS A 135 23.80 1.39 -2.05
CA LYS A 135 24.61 0.17 -2.14
C LYS A 135 24.44 -0.81 -0.94
N GLY A 136 23.61 -0.48 0.04
CA GLY A 136 23.45 -1.26 1.27
C GLY A 136 22.94 -2.66 1.02
N THR A 137 21.88 -2.81 0.24
CA THR A 137 21.28 -4.11 -0.11
C THR A 137 22.26 -5.01 -0.85
N ALA A 138 23.01 -4.45 -1.82
CA ALA A 138 24.04 -5.18 -2.54
C ALA A 138 25.16 -5.67 -1.60
N ARG A 139 25.64 -4.79 -0.69
CA ARG A 139 26.68 -5.16 0.30
C ARG A 139 26.21 -6.28 1.24
N MET A 140 24.95 -6.29 1.64
CA MET A 140 24.39 -7.38 2.44
C MET A 140 24.38 -8.71 1.68
N ALA A 141 23.96 -8.69 0.41
CA ALA A 141 23.87 -9.89 -0.42
C ALA A 141 25.27 -10.48 -0.70
N PHE A 142 26.21 -9.65 -1.16
CA PHE A 142 27.57 -10.11 -1.44
C PHE A 142 28.31 -10.52 -0.16
N GLY A 143 28.17 -9.77 0.93
CA GLY A 143 28.82 -10.12 2.19
C GLY A 143 28.33 -11.46 2.77
N ALA A 144 27.03 -11.77 2.65
CA ALA A 144 26.51 -13.09 3.04
C ALA A 144 27.04 -14.22 2.15
N ALA A 145 27.22 -13.95 0.85
CA ALA A 145 27.81 -14.90 -0.08
C ALA A 145 29.30 -15.13 0.19
N GLU A 146 30.08 -14.07 0.51
CA GLU A 146 31.51 -14.19 0.83
C GLU A 146 31.75 -14.87 2.16
N GLU A 147 31.04 -14.47 3.22
CA GLU A 147 31.32 -14.97 4.58
C GLU A 147 30.81 -16.38 4.82
N TYR A 148 29.68 -16.77 4.21
CA TYR A 148 29.03 -18.08 4.44
C TYR A 148 28.76 -18.89 3.18
N GLY A 149 29.18 -18.46 2.01
CA GLY A 149 28.90 -19.17 0.74
C GLY A 149 27.41 -19.21 0.35
N LEU A 150 26.60 -18.29 0.87
CA LEU A 150 25.15 -18.33 0.70
C LEU A 150 24.73 -17.97 -0.71
N ASP A 151 23.73 -18.68 -1.21
CA ASP A 151 23.01 -18.34 -2.43
C ASP A 151 21.80 -17.47 -2.10
N VAL A 152 22.06 -16.20 -1.81
CA VAL A 152 21.01 -15.24 -1.48
C VAL A 152 20.22 -14.88 -2.73
N HIS A 153 18.89 -14.99 -2.67
CA HIS A 153 17.99 -14.59 -3.74
C HIS A 153 17.40 -13.22 -3.45
N ILE A 154 17.46 -12.36 -4.44
CA ILE A 154 16.95 -10.99 -4.36
C ILE A 154 15.61 -10.92 -5.08
N VAL A 155 14.60 -10.40 -4.37
CA VAL A 155 13.23 -10.24 -4.90
C VAL A 155 12.90 -8.75 -4.93
N PRO A 156 12.93 -8.08 -6.09
CA PRO A 156 12.43 -6.72 -6.19
C PRO A 156 10.92 -6.68 -5.88
N VAL A 157 10.48 -5.73 -5.03
CA VAL A 157 9.08 -5.61 -4.61
C VAL A 157 8.58 -4.20 -4.84
N GLY A 158 7.63 -4.04 -5.75
CA GLY A 158 6.93 -2.78 -5.98
C GLY A 158 5.75 -2.60 -5.02
N ILE A 159 5.73 -1.49 -4.29
CA ILE A 159 4.63 -1.12 -3.39
C ILE A 159 3.99 0.15 -3.93
N ASN A 160 2.70 0.08 -4.26
CA ASN A 160 1.96 1.17 -4.87
C ASN A 160 0.69 1.47 -4.06
N TYR A 161 0.61 2.66 -3.49
CA TYR A 161 -0.57 3.10 -2.76
C TYR A 161 -1.45 3.97 -3.63
N THR A 162 -2.77 3.82 -3.49
CA THR A 162 -3.70 4.82 -4.03
C THR A 162 -3.53 6.14 -3.27
N TYR A 163 -3.58 6.09 -1.94
CA TYR A 163 -3.33 7.22 -1.04
C TYR A 163 -2.70 6.70 0.26
N PRO A 164 -1.38 6.83 0.44
CA PRO A 164 -0.66 6.18 1.54
C PRO A 164 -1.19 6.52 2.94
N ALA A 165 -1.55 7.80 3.17
CA ALA A 165 -1.99 8.30 4.48
C ALA A 165 -3.51 8.26 4.70
N LYS A 166 -4.31 7.76 3.74
CA LYS A 166 -5.77 7.79 3.85
C LYS A 166 -6.35 6.44 4.22
N PHE A 167 -7.21 6.45 5.23
CA PHE A 167 -7.99 5.29 5.67
C PHE A 167 -8.93 4.76 4.58
N ARG A 168 -9.13 3.45 4.50
CA ARG A 168 -9.98 2.75 3.51
C ARG A 168 -9.59 3.02 2.06
N LYS A 169 -8.28 3.02 1.78
CA LYS A 169 -7.73 3.08 0.42
C LYS A 169 -7.08 1.76 0.02
N GLU A 170 -6.55 1.69 -1.18
CA GLU A 170 -6.02 0.47 -1.76
C GLU A 170 -4.49 0.49 -1.79
N VAL A 171 -3.89 -0.68 -1.71
CA VAL A 171 -2.44 -0.89 -1.88
C VAL A 171 -2.19 -2.10 -2.76
N LEU A 172 -1.18 -2.00 -3.63
CA LEU A 172 -0.72 -3.05 -4.52
C LEU A 172 0.71 -3.41 -4.14
N ILE A 173 0.96 -4.71 -3.94
CA ILE A 173 2.25 -5.27 -3.58
C ILE A 173 2.60 -6.31 -4.65
N ASN A 174 3.65 -6.04 -5.40
CA ASN A 174 3.97 -6.79 -6.61
C ASN A 174 5.38 -7.33 -6.51
N PHE A 175 5.54 -8.66 -6.52
CA PHE A 175 6.83 -9.32 -6.48
C PHE A 175 7.33 -9.52 -7.92
N HIS A 176 8.58 -9.13 -8.16
CA HIS A 176 9.27 -9.41 -9.42
C HIS A 176 9.88 -10.82 -9.39
N GLU A 177 10.34 -11.32 -10.54
CA GLU A 177 11.14 -12.53 -10.62
C GLU A 177 12.40 -12.39 -9.75
N PRO A 178 12.67 -13.39 -8.90
CA PRO A 178 13.89 -13.38 -8.09
C PRO A 178 15.12 -13.62 -8.97
N PHE A 179 16.27 -13.11 -8.52
CA PHE A 179 17.57 -13.47 -9.08
C PHE A 179 18.56 -13.86 -8.01
N SER A 180 19.47 -14.77 -8.34
CA SER A 180 20.52 -15.27 -7.44
C SER A 180 21.70 -14.32 -7.40
N ILE A 181 22.28 -14.08 -6.22
CA ILE A 181 23.52 -13.33 -6.07
C ILE A 181 24.70 -14.01 -6.78
N ARG A 182 24.66 -15.33 -6.96
CA ARG A 182 25.69 -16.10 -7.67
C ARG A 182 25.86 -15.66 -9.11
N GLU A 183 24.81 -15.17 -9.76
CA GLU A 183 24.88 -14.67 -11.13
C GLU A 183 25.82 -13.44 -11.28
N LEU A 184 26.09 -12.72 -10.19
CA LEU A 184 26.99 -11.57 -10.15
C LEU A 184 28.30 -11.85 -9.40
N GLN A 185 28.53 -13.06 -8.91
CA GLN A 185 29.65 -13.38 -8.03
C GLN A 185 31.01 -13.33 -8.76
N GLU A 186 31.07 -13.80 -10.01
CA GLU A 186 32.31 -13.69 -10.80
C GLU A 186 32.68 -12.23 -11.09
N LEU A 187 31.69 -11.41 -11.43
CA LEU A 187 31.89 -9.97 -11.60
C LEU A 187 32.36 -9.32 -10.30
N TYR A 188 31.86 -9.79 -9.15
CA TYR A 188 32.25 -9.25 -7.84
C TYR A 188 33.70 -9.57 -7.51
N LYS A 189 34.19 -10.79 -7.83
CA LYS A 189 35.61 -11.17 -7.67
C LYS A 189 36.54 -10.31 -8.51
N ILE A 190 36.14 -9.97 -9.75
CA ILE A 190 36.94 -9.16 -10.67
C ILE A 190 36.89 -7.67 -10.26
N SER A 191 35.70 -7.15 -9.98
CA SER A 191 35.48 -5.75 -9.65
C SER A 191 34.24 -5.56 -8.75
N PRO A 192 34.44 -5.48 -7.42
CA PRO A 192 33.33 -5.27 -6.48
C PRO A 192 32.50 -4.02 -6.80
N ALA A 193 33.14 -2.94 -7.24
CA ALA A 193 32.44 -1.70 -7.57
C ALA A 193 31.47 -1.87 -8.76
N LYS A 194 31.89 -2.58 -9.81
CA LYS A 194 31.05 -2.88 -10.97
C LYS A 194 29.91 -3.85 -10.61
N ALA A 195 30.18 -4.85 -9.78
CA ALA A 195 29.17 -5.81 -9.35
C ALA A 195 28.08 -5.14 -8.49
N LEU A 196 28.44 -4.22 -7.57
CA LEU A 196 27.49 -3.43 -6.80
C LEU A 196 26.60 -2.55 -7.69
N LEU A 197 27.18 -2.01 -8.78
CA LEU A 197 26.42 -1.22 -9.76
C LEU A 197 25.46 -2.12 -10.54
N ALA A 198 25.94 -3.25 -11.08
CA ALA A 198 25.13 -4.23 -11.80
C ALA A 198 23.97 -4.77 -10.94
N PHE A 199 24.22 -5.05 -9.66
CA PHE A 199 23.20 -5.42 -8.70
C PHE A 199 22.09 -4.36 -8.59
N ASN A 200 22.50 -3.10 -8.37
CA ASN A 200 21.52 -2.00 -8.26
C ASN A 200 20.74 -1.79 -9.57
N GLN A 201 21.39 -1.87 -10.72
CA GLN A 201 20.72 -1.79 -12.03
C GLN A 201 19.66 -2.89 -12.19
N ARG A 202 19.97 -4.13 -11.78
CA ARG A 202 19.04 -5.24 -11.86
C ARG A 202 17.84 -5.09 -10.89
N VAL A 203 18.09 -4.63 -9.67
CA VAL A 203 17.01 -4.31 -8.72
C VAL A 203 16.15 -3.16 -9.24
N GLU A 204 16.78 -2.11 -9.78
CA GLU A 204 16.08 -0.95 -10.33
C GLU A 204 15.20 -1.34 -11.51
N ALA A 205 15.70 -2.15 -12.45
CA ALA A 205 14.91 -2.67 -13.56
C ALA A 205 13.68 -3.44 -13.07
N GLY A 206 13.87 -4.35 -12.11
CA GLY A 206 12.74 -5.08 -11.50
C GLY A 206 11.75 -4.15 -10.80
N LEU A 207 12.21 -3.12 -10.09
CA LEU A 207 11.33 -2.13 -9.47
C LEU A 207 10.60 -1.26 -10.50
N GLN A 208 11.27 -0.87 -11.60
CA GLN A 208 10.65 -0.10 -12.68
C GLN A 208 9.48 -0.87 -13.33
N GLU A 209 9.56 -2.19 -13.38
CA GLU A 209 8.44 -3.01 -13.86
C GLU A 209 7.28 -3.08 -12.86
N GLN A 210 7.55 -3.06 -11.56
CA GLN A 210 6.54 -3.29 -10.51
C GLN A 210 5.94 -2.00 -9.95
N VAL A 211 6.60 -0.86 -10.10
CA VAL A 211 6.16 0.44 -9.56
C VAL A 211 5.47 1.28 -10.64
N ILE A 212 4.42 1.98 -10.25
CA ILE A 212 3.75 2.97 -11.11
C ILE A 212 4.56 4.26 -11.03
N ILE A 213 5.16 4.67 -12.15
CA ILE A 213 6.13 5.77 -12.21
C ILE A 213 5.58 6.93 -13.03
N VAL A 214 5.46 8.09 -12.41
CA VAL A 214 5.19 9.38 -13.05
C VAL A 214 6.51 10.15 -13.11
N LYS A 215 7.08 10.30 -14.31
CA LYS A 215 8.42 10.89 -14.47
C LYS A 215 8.45 12.39 -14.14
N ASN A 216 7.47 13.13 -14.63
CA ASN A 216 7.36 14.58 -14.43
C ASN A 216 6.38 14.88 -13.28
N PRO A 217 6.82 15.55 -12.18
CA PRO A 217 5.96 15.91 -11.06
C PRO A 217 4.74 16.76 -11.44
N GLU A 218 4.81 17.57 -12.49
CA GLU A 218 3.71 18.39 -12.96
C GLU A 218 2.50 17.55 -13.41
N ASN A 219 2.75 16.29 -13.81
CA ASN A 219 1.73 15.36 -14.26
C ASN A 219 1.10 14.52 -13.13
N ASP A 220 1.55 14.65 -11.88
CA ASP A 220 1.04 13.86 -10.75
C ASP A 220 -0.48 13.98 -10.60
N TRP A 221 -1.00 15.21 -10.72
CA TRP A 221 -2.44 15.46 -10.64
C TRP A 221 -3.20 14.78 -11.79
N LEU A 222 -2.74 14.96 -13.04
CA LEU A 222 -3.38 14.37 -14.22
C LEU A 222 -3.42 12.85 -14.13
N VAL A 223 -2.27 12.23 -13.83
CA VAL A 223 -2.18 10.78 -13.69
C VAL A 223 -3.12 10.29 -12.60
N GLU A 224 -3.18 10.94 -11.43
CA GLU A 224 -4.06 10.51 -10.35
C GLU A 224 -5.54 10.56 -10.75
N GLN A 225 -5.97 11.59 -11.51
CA GLN A 225 -7.35 11.67 -12.01
C GLN A 225 -7.64 10.54 -13.02
N LEU A 226 -6.73 10.28 -13.95
CA LEU A 226 -6.87 9.18 -14.92
C LEU A 226 -6.85 7.80 -14.24
N LEU A 227 -6.05 7.62 -13.20
CA LEU A 227 -6.07 6.41 -12.37
C LEU A 227 -7.42 6.21 -11.68
N ILE A 228 -8.06 7.29 -11.19
CA ILE A 228 -9.43 7.22 -10.63
C ILE A 228 -10.40 6.74 -11.70
N MET A 229 -10.36 7.32 -12.91
CA MET A 229 -11.22 6.92 -14.02
C MET A 229 -10.99 5.46 -14.42
N GLY A 230 -9.74 5.04 -14.59
CA GLY A 230 -9.37 3.66 -14.92
C GLY A 230 -9.85 2.66 -13.86
N ARG A 231 -9.66 2.98 -12.57
CA ARG A 231 -10.13 2.15 -11.45
C ARG A 231 -11.64 1.96 -11.46
N ASN A 232 -12.39 2.98 -11.79
CA ASN A 232 -13.84 2.96 -11.75
C ASN A 232 -14.48 2.19 -12.92
N ASN A 233 -13.74 1.92 -13.99
CA ASN A 233 -14.20 1.06 -15.10
C ASN A 233 -14.35 -0.41 -14.69
N TYR A 234 -13.74 -0.84 -13.57
CA TYR A 234 -13.78 -2.21 -13.12
C TYR A 234 -14.63 -2.37 -11.86
N VAL A 235 -15.64 -3.25 -11.93
CA VAL A 235 -16.46 -3.60 -10.78
C VAL A 235 -15.78 -4.74 -10.04
N LEU A 236 -15.40 -4.49 -8.80
CA LEU A 236 -14.81 -5.49 -7.92
C LEU A 236 -15.85 -6.00 -6.90
N PRO A 237 -15.79 -7.29 -6.50
CA PRO A 237 -16.68 -7.84 -5.48
C PRO A 237 -16.64 -7.01 -4.19
N PHE A 238 -17.83 -6.62 -3.69
CA PHE A 238 -17.93 -5.64 -2.60
C PHE A 238 -17.27 -6.09 -1.30
N PHE A 239 -17.46 -7.36 -0.89
CA PHE A 239 -16.90 -7.88 0.37
C PHE A 239 -15.46 -8.43 0.23
N LYS A 240 -14.95 -8.58 -0.99
CA LYS A 240 -13.58 -9.05 -1.19
C LYS A 240 -12.59 -7.94 -0.90
N TRP A 241 -11.63 -8.23 -0.04
CA TRP A 241 -10.63 -7.26 0.43
C TRP A 241 -9.20 -7.60 -0.02
N ARG A 242 -8.94 -8.88 -0.37
CA ARG A 242 -7.65 -9.34 -0.87
C ARG A 242 -7.79 -9.96 -2.25
N PHE A 243 -6.91 -9.57 -3.14
CA PHE A 243 -6.85 -10.02 -4.52
C PHE A 243 -5.47 -10.54 -4.84
N ASP A 244 -5.39 -11.71 -5.49
CA ASP A 244 -4.17 -12.27 -6.04
C ASP A 244 -4.25 -12.06 -7.56
N SER A 245 -3.89 -10.86 -8.01
CA SER A 245 -4.07 -10.42 -9.41
C SER A 245 -3.17 -9.24 -9.74
N ASP A 246 -2.58 -9.29 -10.92
CA ASP A 246 -1.73 -8.24 -11.49
C ASP A 246 -2.48 -7.21 -12.35
N ASN A 247 -3.71 -7.51 -12.74
CA ASN A 247 -4.48 -6.68 -13.67
C ASN A 247 -4.59 -5.21 -13.23
N ARG A 248 -4.70 -4.98 -11.91
CA ARG A 248 -4.78 -3.63 -11.36
C ARG A 248 -3.49 -2.85 -11.57
N ARG A 249 -2.34 -3.48 -11.33
CA ARG A 249 -1.02 -2.87 -11.55
C ARG A 249 -0.80 -2.57 -13.03
N LEU A 250 -1.09 -3.53 -13.90
CA LEU A 250 -0.92 -3.38 -15.35
C LEU A 250 -1.71 -2.18 -15.89
N LEU A 251 -2.99 -2.07 -15.51
CA LEU A 251 -3.83 -0.93 -15.86
C LEU A 251 -3.22 0.40 -15.39
N GLU A 252 -2.86 0.48 -14.11
CA GLU A 252 -2.37 1.73 -13.53
C GLU A 252 -1.00 2.12 -14.10
N LYS A 253 -0.16 1.13 -14.40
CA LYS A 253 1.13 1.33 -15.05
C LYS A 253 0.96 1.81 -16.48
N GLU A 254 0.08 1.18 -17.26
CA GLU A 254 -0.22 1.59 -18.63
C GLU A 254 -0.64 3.07 -18.70
N ILE A 255 -1.55 3.49 -17.81
CA ILE A 255 -1.99 4.89 -17.77
C ILE A 255 -0.79 5.83 -17.50
N ALA A 256 0.05 5.51 -16.53
CA ALA A 256 1.21 6.33 -16.19
C ALA A 256 2.23 6.37 -17.35
N GLU A 257 2.48 5.25 -18.02
CA GLU A 257 3.39 5.16 -19.17
C GLU A 257 2.88 5.96 -20.36
N LYS A 258 1.58 5.92 -20.66
CA LYS A 258 0.96 6.74 -21.69
C LYS A 258 1.15 8.22 -21.43
N ILE A 259 0.98 8.68 -20.20
CA ILE A 259 1.22 10.09 -19.86
C ILE A 259 2.69 10.45 -19.93
N ASN A 260 3.59 9.59 -19.46
CA ASN A 260 5.03 9.78 -19.59
C ASN A 260 5.47 9.85 -21.07
N LEU A 261 4.82 9.10 -21.95
CA LEU A 261 5.10 9.10 -23.38
C LEU A 261 4.63 10.42 -24.03
N ILE A 262 3.39 10.83 -23.77
CA ILE A 262 2.82 12.05 -24.36
C ILE A 262 3.53 13.31 -23.85
N ASP A 263 3.98 13.34 -22.59
CA ASP A 263 4.78 14.43 -22.01
C ASP A 263 6.10 14.62 -22.78
N LYS A 264 6.67 13.50 -23.26
CA LYS A 264 7.92 13.52 -24.05
C LYS A 264 7.70 13.87 -25.53
N THR A 265 6.54 13.47 -26.10
CA THR A 265 6.31 13.51 -27.55
C THR A 265 5.48 14.70 -28.00
N SER A 266 4.51 15.16 -27.21
CA SER A 266 3.59 16.25 -27.61
C SER A 266 3.05 17.02 -26.41
N LYS A 267 3.67 18.14 -26.07
CA LYS A 267 3.20 19.02 -25.00
C LYS A 267 1.79 19.53 -25.26
N THR A 268 1.46 19.87 -26.50
CA THR A 268 0.13 20.35 -26.89
C THR A 268 -0.97 19.31 -26.62
N ALA A 269 -0.70 18.03 -26.97
CA ALA A 269 -1.65 16.96 -26.71
C ALA A 269 -1.81 16.70 -25.18
N LEU A 270 -0.74 16.79 -24.40
CA LEU A 270 -0.77 16.68 -22.96
C LEU A 270 -1.61 17.82 -22.33
N ASP A 271 -1.39 19.07 -22.76
CA ASP A 271 -2.11 20.23 -22.24
C ASP A 271 -3.60 20.14 -22.61
N THR A 272 -3.94 19.68 -23.81
CA THR A 272 -5.31 19.42 -24.24
C THR A 272 -5.99 18.37 -23.36
N LEU A 273 -5.31 17.22 -23.15
CA LEU A 273 -5.83 16.16 -22.28
C LEU A 273 -6.01 16.66 -20.83
N THR A 274 -5.02 17.38 -20.32
CA THR A 274 -5.07 17.96 -18.96
C THR A 274 -6.26 18.91 -18.80
N SER A 275 -6.51 19.76 -19.79
CA SER A 275 -7.65 20.68 -19.79
C SER A 275 -8.99 19.92 -19.80
N LYS A 276 -9.13 18.90 -20.64
CA LYS A 276 -10.33 18.05 -20.69
C LYS A 276 -10.59 17.34 -19.35
N VAL A 277 -9.55 16.75 -18.76
CA VAL A 277 -9.66 16.08 -17.46
C VAL A 277 -10.03 17.06 -16.38
N ARG A 278 -9.44 18.27 -16.38
CA ARG A 278 -9.76 19.31 -15.41
C ARG A 278 -11.23 19.73 -15.52
N THR A 279 -11.70 20.04 -16.71
CA THR A 279 -13.11 20.41 -16.98
C THR A 279 -14.05 19.30 -16.50
N TYR A 280 -13.75 18.06 -16.79
CA TYR A 280 -14.56 16.91 -16.36
C TYR A 280 -14.68 16.82 -14.83
N PHE A 281 -13.56 16.91 -14.11
CA PHE A 281 -13.60 16.82 -12.64
C PHE A 281 -14.21 18.05 -11.98
N GLU A 282 -14.09 19.25 -12.59
CA GLU A 282 -14.80 20.45 -12.15
C GLU A 282 -16.32 20.31 -12.34
N LEU A 283 -16.76 19.73 -13.48
CA LEU A 283 -18.16 19.42 -13.70
C LEU A 283 -18.71 18.43 -12.68
N LEU A 284 -17.95 17.37 -12.35
CA LEU A 284 -18.32 16.43 -11.30
C LEU A 284 -18.46 17.13 -9.94
N ALA A 285 -17.47 17.94 -9.57
CA ALA A 285 -17.46 18.65 -8.29
C ALA A 285 -18.64 19.64 -8.16
N LYS A 286 -18.90 20.44 -9.21
CA LYS A 286 -20.03 21.39 -9.26
C LYS A 286 -21.39 20.69 -9.08
N ASN A 287 -21.50 19.45 -9.56
CA ASN A 287 -22.73 18.67 -9.50
C ASN A 287 -22.76 17.67 -8.33
N ARG A 288 -21.76 17.70 -7.43
CA ARG A 288 -21.60 16.78 -6.29
C ARG A 288 -21.62 15.30 -6.71
N LEU A 289 -21.13 14.99 -7.90
CA LEU A 289 -21.00 13.65 -8.45
C LEU A 289 -19.56 13.13 -8.30
N LYS A 290 -19.40 11.81 -8.37
CA LYS A 290 -18.11 11.15 -8.45
C LYS A 290 -18.00 10.40 -9.78
N ASP A 291 -16.78 10.26 -10.31
CA ASP A 291 -16.53 9.50 -11.54
C ASP A 291 -17.08 8.04 -11.43
N GLU A 292 -17.00 7.43 -10.27
CA GLU A 292 -17.54 6.09 -10.00
C GLU A 292 -19.03 5.99 -10.35
N THR A 293 -19.81 7.03 -10.06
CA THR A 293 -21.26 7.07 -10.32
C THR A 293 -21.54 7.11 -11.83
N ILE A 294 -20.75 7.87 -12.58
CA ILE A 294 -20.86 7.98 -14.04
C ILE A 294 -20.39 6.68 -14.71
N ALA A 295 -19.23 6.15 -14.27
CA ALA A 295 -18.61 4.95 -14.82
C ALA A 295 -19.51 3.72 -14.71
N ARG A 296 -20.13 3.52 -13.57
CA ARG A 296 -20.86 2.30 -13.23
C ARG A 296 -22.34 2.33 -13.62
N LYS A 297 -22.87 3.47 -14.07
CA LYS A 297 -24.31 3.66 -14.34
C LYS A 297 -25.15 3.03 -13.22
N LEU A 298 -24.77 3.35 -11.98
CA LEU A 298 -25.32 2.70 -10.78
C LEU A 298 -26.83 2.74 -10.80
N ASP A 299 -27.41 1.53 -10.81
CA ASP A 299 -28.84 1.36 -10.89
C ASP A 299 -29.54 1.61 -9.54
N TRP A 300 -30.77 2.12 -9.61
CA TRP A 300 -31.67 2.35 -8.48
C TRP A 300 -32.25 1.04 -7.94
N GLY A 301 -31.38 0.05 -7.67
CA GLY A 301 -31.81 -1.27 -7.19
C GLY A 301 -32.50 -1.22 -5.82
N THR A 302 -33.76 -1.54 -5.76
CA THR A 302 -34.63 -1.50 -4.55
C THR A 302 -34.04 -2.27 -3.36
N ILE A 303 -33.44 -3.43 -3.60
CA ILE A 303 -32.83 -4.28 -2.57
C ILE A 303 -31.69 -3.57 -1.83
N ARG A 304 -30.89 -2.75 -2.53
CA ARG A 304 -29.76 -2.06 -1.91
C ARG A 304 -30.20 -0.87 -1.05
N TYR A 305 -31.33 -0.23 -1.33
CA TYR A 305 -31.93 0.78 -0.44
C TYR A 305 -32.53 0.15 0.81
N LEU A 306 -33.15 -1.01 0.66
CA LEU A 306 -33.65 -1.78 1.80
C LEU A 306 -32.51 -2.16 2.76
N SER A 307 -31.33 -2.53 2.23
CA SER A 307 -30.15 -2.81 3.05
C SER A 307 -29.65 -1.60 3.85
N VAL A 308 -29.84 -0.38 3.36
CA VAL A 308 -29.52 0.85 4.12
C VAL A 308 -30.49 1.01 5.29
N ILE A 309 -31.78 0.82 5.07
CA ILE A 309 -32.80 0.97 6.11
C ILE A 309 -32.63 -0.12 7.19
N LEU A 310 -32.55 -1.38 6.77
CA LEU A 310 -32.41 -2.53 7.69
C LEU A 310 -31.05 -2.58 8.39
N GLY A 311 -29.99 -2.08 7.75
CA GLY A 311 -28.65 -2.01 8.32
C GLY A 311 -28.45 -0.86 9.30
N PHE A 312 -29.35 0.14 9.31
CA PHE A 312 -29.20 1.34 10.16
C PHE A 312 -29.12 1.03 11.66
N PRO A 313 -29.97 0.19 12.25
CA PRO A 313 -29.84 -0.16 13.67
C PRO A 313 -28.51 -0.82 14.01
N VAL A 314 -28.04 -1.76 13.17
CA VAL A 314 -26.74 -2.43 13.34
C VAL A 314 -25.59 -1.42 13.21
N PHE A 315 -25.71 -0.46 12.28
CA PHE A 315 -24.75 0.63 12.13
C PHE A 315 -24.67 1.49 13.41
N VAL A 316 -25.82 1.91 13.97
CA VAL A 316 -25.84 2.75 15.18
C VAL A 316 -25.17 2.04 16.35
N VAL A 317 -25.55 0.80 16.62
CA VAL A 317 -24.95 0.00 17.70
C VAL A 317 -23.47 -0.22 17.45
N GLY A 318 -23.08 -0.64 16.25
CA GLY A 318 -21.69 -0.88 15.90
C GLY A 318 -20.83 0.39 15.91
N TYR A 319 -21.37 1.54 15.48
CA TYR A 319 -20.67 2.82 15.52
C TYR A 319 -20.45 3.30 16.96
N LEU A 320 -21.48 3.28 17.81
CA LEU A 320 -21.37 3.71 19.19
C LEU A 320 -20.45 2.80 20.01
N SER A 321 -20.57 1.48 19.84
CA SER A 321 -19.71 0.52 20.55
C SER A 321 -18.27 0.49 20.07
N ASN A 322 -17.93 1.04 18.90
CA ASN A 322 -16.56 1.17 18.39
C ASN A 322 -16.11 2.62 18.23
N LEU A 323 -16.85 3.60 18.80
CA LEU A 323 -16.57 5.01 18.65
C LEU A 323 -15.16 5.39 19.08
N ILE A 324 -14.74 4.91 20.25
CA ILE A 324 -13.43 5.19 20.81
C ILE A 324 -12.31 4.68 19.89
N PRO A 325 -12.28 3.40 19.47
CA PRO A 325 -11.29 2.90 18.54
C PRO A 325 -11.26 3.60 17.17
N TYR A 326 -12.36 4.21 16.72
CA TYR A 326 -12.39 4.95 15.46
C TYR A 326 -11.90 6.38 15.59
N VAL A 327 -12.30 7.06 16.67
CA VAL A 327 -12.05 8.51 16.82
C VAL A 327 -10.67 8.79 17.37
N VAL A 328 -10.26 8.05 18.41
CA VAL A 328 -9.01 8.34 19.15
C VAL A 328 -7.76 8.22 18.27
N PRO A 329 -7.54 7.15 17.49
CA PRO A 329 -6.38 7.08 16.61
C PRO A 329 -6.31 8.23 15.60
N ARG A 330 -7.45 8.59 15.02
CA ARG A 330 -7.55 9.71 14.08
C ARG A 330 -7.22 11.04 14.74
N LEU A 331 -7.76 11.27 15.93
CA LEU A 331 -7.52 12.50 16.68
C LEU A 331 -6.03 12.64 17.04
N ILE A 332 -5.42 11.58 17.59
CA ILE A 332 -4.00 11.57 17.94
C ILE A 332 -3.13 11.81 16.69
N CYS A 333 -3.40 11.11 15.59
CA CYS A 333 -2.63 11.30 14.37
C CYS A 333 -2.75 12.73 13.84
N ASN A 334 -3.96 13.30 13.81
CA ASN A 334 -4.17 14.67 13.31
C ASN A 334 -3.51 15.74 14.20
N LEU A 335 -3.41 15.50 15.51
CA LEU A 335 -2.80 16.45 16.46
C LEU A 335 -1.27 16.35 16.50
N PHE A 336 -0.72 15.14 16.43
CA PHE A 336 0.70 14.91 16.75
C PHE A 336 1.55 14.49 15.54
N ILE A 337 0.95 13.95 14.47
CA ILE A 337 1.71 13.45 13.32
C ILE A 337 1.71 14.50 12.20
N LYS A 338 2.82 15.25 12.10
CA LYS A 338 3.04 16.23 11.03
C LYS A 338 3.51 15.59 9.73
N ASP A 339 4.28 14.51 9.83
CA ASP A 339 4.85 13.81 8.68
C ASP A 339 3.91 12.70 8.21
N LEU A 340 3.28 12.90 7.05
CA LEU A 340 2.31 11.97 6.47
C LEU A 340 2.88 10.57 6.21
N ARG A 341 4.20 10.43 6.09
CA ARG A 341 4.87 9.13 5.89
C ARG A 341 4.66 8.17 7.06
N PHE A 342 4.46 8.69 8.27
CA PHE A 342 4.22 7.90 9.48
C PHE A 342 2.73 7.78 9.83
N TYR A 343 1.85 8.55 9.18
CA TYR A 343 0.46 8.67 9.57
C TYR A 343 -0.26 7.32 9.65
N SER A 344 -0.21 6.51 8.59
CA SER A 344 -0.90 5.21 8.56
C SER A 344 -0.32 4.20 9.53
N SER A 345 1.01 4.17 9.70
CA SER A 345 1.70 3.28 10.64
C SER A 345 1.31 3.58 12.08
N VAL A 346 1.30 4.88 12.45
CA VAL A 346 0.91 5.33 13.79
C VAL A 346 -0.58 5.12 14.02
N TYR A 347 -1.41 5.42 13.01
CA TYR A 347 -2.86 5.21 13.09
C TYR A 347 -3.21 3.74 13.38
N ILE A 348 -2.61 2.81 12.63
CA ILE A 348 -2.82 1.37 12.84
C ILE A 348 -2.25 0.93 14.18
N GLY A 349 -1.05 1.39 14.54
CA GLY A 349 -0.41 1.05 15.81
C GLY A 349 -1.27 1.46 17.01
N ILE A 350 -1.68 2.73 17.06
CA ILE A 350 -2.56 3.24 18.13
C ILE A 350 -3.90 2.49 18.13
N GLY A 351 -4.53 2.33 16.96
CA GLY A 351 -5.79 1.62 16.84
C GLY A 351 -5.72 0.19 17.35
N THR A 352 -4.64 -0.52 17.01
CA THR A 352 -4.41 -1.90 17.46
C THR A 352 -4.22 -1.97 18.97
N VAL A 353 -3.31 -1.16 19.53
CA VAL A 353 -3.04 -1.14 20.97
C VAL A 353 -4.30 -0.75 21.75
N LEU A 354 -4.97 0.31 21.31
CA LEU A 354 -6.21 0.75 21.94
C LEU A 354 -7.27 -0.35 21.93
N TYR A 355 -7.44 -1.05 20.80
CA TYR A 355 -8.45 -2.09 20.68
C TYR A 355 -8.16 -3.32 21.53
N LEU A 356 -6.88 -3.66 21.72
CA LEU A 356 -6.45 -4.77 22.59
C LEU A 356 -6.83 -4.55 24.07
N PHE A 357 -6.88 -3.29 24.53
CA PHE A 357 -7.32 -2.98 25.90
C PHE A 357 -8.83 -2.66 25.96
N TYR A 358 -9.34 -1.94 24.98
CA TYR A 358 -10.72 -1.52 24.92
C TYR A 358 -11.69 -2.69 24.86
N PHE A 359 -11.43 -3.65 23.97
CA PHE A 359 -12.36 -4.76 23.74
C PHE A 359 -12.54 -5.66 24.98
N PRO A 360 -11.48 -6.15 25.67
CA PRO A 360 -11.62 -6.89 26.92
C PRO A 360 -12.31 -6.09 28.03
N LEU A 361 -12.01 -4.78 28.11
CA LEU A 361 -12.65 -3.90 29.11
C LEU A 361 -14.17 -3.80 28.87
N VAL A 362 -14.60 -3.63 27.63
CA VAL A 362 -16.03 -3.58 27.29
C VAL A 362 -16.70 -4.91 27.59
N LEU A 363 -16.06 -6.05 27.29
CA LEU A 363 -16.59 -7.38 27.63
C LEU A 363 -16.73 -7.58 29.14
N LEU A 364 -15.73 -7.12 29.92
CA LEU A 364 -15.78 -7.18 31.38
C LEU A 364 -16.96 -6.36 31.91
N ILE A 365 -17.09 -5.12 31.48
CA ILE A 365 -18.21 -4.24 31.86
C ILE A 365 -19.56 -4.84 31.49
N ALA A 366 -19.70 -5.34 30.27
CA ALA A 366 -20.93 -5.99 29.81
C ALA A 366 -21.30 -7.20 30.68
N GLY A 367 -20.32 -8.05 31.01
CA GLY A 367 -20.53 -9.21 31.89
C GLY A 367 -20.91 -8.85 33.32
N LEU A 368 -20.30 -7.79 33.88
CA LEU A 368 -20.57 -7.32 35.24
C LEU A 368 -21.98 -6.68 35.38
N ILE A 369 -22.41 -5.92 34.37
CA ILE A 369 -23.69 -5.21 34.43
C ILE A 369 -24.86 -6.13 34.02
N GLY A 370 -24.72 -6.92 32.96
CA GLY A 370 -25.81 -7.68 32.36
C GLY A 370 -25.62 -9.19 32.39
N GLY A 371 -24.59 -9.70 33.06
CA GLY A 371 -24.30 -11.12 33.17
C GLY A 371 -23.82 -11.75 31.86
N TRP A 372 -23.83 -13.09 31.80
CA TRP A 372 -23.29 -13.87 30.69
C TRP A 372 -23.90 -13.55 29.32
N ILE A 373 -25.20 -13.20 29.28
CA ILE A 373 -25.88 -12.87 28.03
C ILE A 373 -25.22 -11.64 27.39
N TRP A 374 -24.99 -10.57 28.16
CA TRP A 374 -24.36 -9.35 27.67
C TRP A 374 -22.89 -9.55 27.33
N PHE A 375 -22.19 -10.43 28.05
CA PHE A 375 -20.82 -10.83 27.68
C PHE A 375 -20.78 -11.46 26.29
N PHE A 376 -21.67 -12.43 25.99
CA PHE A 376 -21.72 -13.06 24.67
C PHE A 376 -22.17 -12.08 23.56
N ILE A 377 -23.12 -11.20 23.83
CA ILE A 377 -23.49 -10.12 22.91
C ILE A 377 -22.29 -9.22 22.64
N GLY A 378 -21.49 -8.88 23.64
CA GLY A 378 -20.27 -8.08 23.52
C GLY A 378 -19.24 -8.68 22.57
N LEU A 379 -19.17 -10.01 22.43
CA LEU A 379 -18.27 -10.66 21.46
C LEU A 379 -18.58 -10.29 20.00
N LEU A 380 -19.78 -9.77 19.70
CA LEU A 380 -20.16 -9.30 18.39
C LEU A 380 -19.66 -7.88 18.07
N ILE A 381 -19.09 -7.14 19.05
CA ILE A 381 -18.61 -5.76 18.88
C ILE A 381 -17.59 -5.64 17.74
N PRO A 382 -16.55 -6.49 17.61
CA PRO A 382 -15.62 -6.42 16.50
C PRO A 382 -16.29 -6.60 15.13
N LEU A 383 -17.26 -7.52 15.05
CA LEU A 383 -18.00 -7.77 13.83
C LEU A 383 -18.89 -6.58 13.46
N THR A 384 -19.63 -6.01 14.41
CA THR A 384 -20.47 -4.83 14.16
C THR A 384 -19.63 -3.64 13.76
N GLY A 385 -18.46 -3.41 14.39
CA GLY A 385 -17.50 -2.38 14.01
C GLY A 385 -17.01 -2.55 12.57
N TYR A 386 -16.69 -3.77 12.16
CA TYR A 386 -16.32 -4.04 10.78
C TYR A 386 -17.46 -3.78 9.79
N LEU A 387 -18.70 -4.16 10.14
CA LEU A 387 -19.90 -3.91 9.31
C LEU A 387 -20.17 -2.41 9.15
N VAL A 388 -19.89 -1.59 10.16
CA VAL A 388 -20.01 -0.11 10.08
C VAL A 388 -19.21 0.46 8.91
N LEU A 389 -18.01 -0.04 8.65
CA LEU A 389 -17.16 0.45 7.56
C LEU A 389 -17.82 0.21 6.19
N PHE A 390 -18.41 -0.96 6.00
CA PHE A 390 -19.13 -1.28 4.76
C PHE A 390 -20.45 -0.51 4.64
N TYR A 391 -21.17 -0.37 5.75
CA TYR A 391 -22.41 0.39 5.76
C TYR A 391 -22.19 1.84 5.34
N GLN A 392 -21.13 2.49 5.84
CA GLN A 392 -20.78 3.85 5.43
C GLN A 392 -20.46 3.93 3.92
N GLU A 393 -19.75 2.96 3.37
CA GLU A 393 -19.47 2.89 1.94
C GLU A 393 -20.76 2.74 1.12
N VAL A 394 -21.68 1.86 1.54
CA VAL A 394 -22.98 1.67 0.89
C VAL A 394 -23.82 2.94 0.95
N VAL A 395 -23.90 3.60 2.10
CA VAL A 395 -24.65 4.85 2.26
C VAL A 395 -24.12 5.93 1.33
N ILE A 396 -22.78 6.11 1.27
CA ILE A 396 -22.15 7.09 0.38
C ILE A 396 -22.46 6.75 -1.09
N GLU A 397 -22.35 5.48 -1.47
CA GLU A 397 -22.66 5.02 -2.83
C GLU A 397 -24.13 5.31 -3.19
N ARG A 398 -25.07 4.99 -2.27
CA ARG A 398 -26.50 5.25 -2.49
C ARG A 398 -26.83 6.73 -2.57
N PHE A 399 -26.22 7.53 -1.73
CA PHE A 399 -26.38 9.00 -1.79
C PHE A 399 -25.91 9.56 -3.14
N GLN A 400 -24.76 9.12 -3.63
CA GLN A 400 -24.26 9.52 -4.95
C GLN A 400 -25.18 9.08 -6.08
N THR A 401 -25.71 7.85 -6.01
CA THR A 401 -26.71 7.34 -6.99
C THR A 401 -27.99 8.17 -6.97
N PHE A 402 -28.45 8.57 -5.78
CA PHE A 402 -29.62 9.44 -5.64
C PHE A 402 -29.38 10.84 -6.25
N CYS A 403 -28.23 11.45 -5.97
CA CYS A 403 -27.85 12.74 -6.56
C CYS A 403 -27.81 12.66 -8.10
N PHE A 404 -27.22 11.60 -8.63
CA PHE A 404 -27.16 11.34 -10.07
C PHE A 404 -28.55 11.19 -10.68
N TRP A 405 -29.44 10.41 -10.07
CA TRP A 405 -30.82 10.23 -10.52
C TRP A 405 -31.59 11.54 -10.51
N LEU A 406 -31.54 12.31 -9.42
CA LEU A 406 -32.17 13.63 -9.35
C LEU A 406 -31.69 14.57 -10.45
N MET A 407 -30.39 14.55 -10.71
CA MET A 407 -29.81 15.37 -11.75
C MET A 407 -30.26 14.91 -13.14
N LYS A 408 -30.32 13.59 -13.39
CA LYS A 408 -30.82 13.02 -14.64
C LYS A 408 -32.25 13.43 -14.93
N LEU A 409 -33.10 13.51 -13.89
CA LEU A 409 -34.48 13.98 -14.03
C LEU A 409 -34.56 15.48 -14.29
N LYS A 410 -33.77 16.30 -13.57
CA LYS A 410 -33.82 17.77 -13.67
C LYS A 410 -33.12 18.34 -14.90
N ASN A 411 -32.01 17.71 -15.28
CA ASN A 411 -31.16 18.19 -16.38
C ASN A 411 -30.47 17.04 -17.12
N PRO A 412 -31.20 16.26 -17.94
CA PRO A 412 -30.63 15.11 -18.66
C PRO A 412 -29.53 15.52 -19.64
N LYS A 413 -29.60 16.71 -20.25
CA LYS A 413 -28.56 17.22 -21.15
C LYS A 413 -27.22 17.38 -20.44
N ARG A 414 -27.23 17.79 -19.18
CA ARG A 414 -25.99 17.94 -18.38
C ARG A 414 -25.34 16.61 -18.05
N ILE A 415 -26.15 15.58 -17.78
CA ILE A 415 -25.62 14.22 -17.59
C ILE A 415 -24.98 13.70 -18.87
N SER A 416 -25.66 13.85 -20.00
CA SER A 416 -25.13 13.46 -21.31
C SER A 416 -23.80 14.16 -21.64
N GLU A 417 -23.68 15.45 -21.31
CA GLU A 417 -22.44 16.21 -21.45
C GLU A 417 -21.30 15.62 -20.61
N ILE A 418 -21.55 15.31 -19.33
CA ILE A 418 -20.57 14.72 -18.43
C ILE A 418 -20.15 13.33 -18.92
N GLU A 419 -21.10 12.50 -19.35
CA GLU A 419 -20.81 11.16 -19.92
C GLU A 419 -19.98 11.29 -21.21
N HIS A 420 -20.26 12.27 -22.04
CA HIS A 420 -19.52 12.54 -23.29
C HIS A 420 -18.06 12.95 -23.00
N PHE A 421 -17.85 13.91 -22.09
CA PHE A 421 -16.50 14.30 -21.66
C PHE A 421 -15.68 13.10 -21.14
N ARG A 422 -16.33 12.22 -20.36
CA ARG A 422 -15.68 11.02 -19.87
C ARG A 422 -15.22 10.09 -21.00
N LEU A 423 -16.10 9.86 -21.98
CA LEU A 423 -15.77 9.04 -23.16
C LEU A 423 -14.66 9.65 -24.00
N GLU A 424 -14.69 10.96 -24.27
CA GLU A 424 -13.63 11.65 -24.99
C GLU A 424 -12.26 11.50 -24.32
N ILE A 425 -12.19 11.58 -22.97
CA ILE A 425 -10.94 11.40 -22.23
C ILE A 425 -10.43 9.97 -22.36
N LEU A 426 -11.32 8.97 -22.24
CA LEU A 426 -10.94 7.57 -22.35
C LEU A 426 -10.47 7.23 -23.77
N ASN A 427 -11.18 7.70 -24.79
CA ASN A 427 -10.78 7.51 -26.19
C ASN A 427 -9.43 8.17 -26.47
N ALA A 428 -9.22 9.41 -26.03
CA ALA A 428 -7.93 10.08 -26.18
C ALA A 428 -6.78 9.32 -25.48
N LEU A 429 -7.08 8.66 -24.35
CA LEU A 429 -6.10 7.82 -23.67
C LEU A 429 -5.84 6.50 -24.42
N GLU A 430 -6.85 5.91 -25.06
CA GLU A 430 -6.71 4.69 -25.86
C GLU A 430 -5.95 4.94 -27.17
N GLU A 431 -6.08 6.11 -27.78
CA GLU A 431 -5.35 6.51 -28.98
C GLU A 431 -3.83 6.61 -28.76
N ILE A 432 -3.38 6.82 -27.52
CA ILE A 432 -1.97 6.81 -27.16
C ILE A 432 -1.48 5.35 -27.17
N LYS A 433 -0.78 4.96 -28.26
CA LYS A 433 -0.18 3.63 -28.39
C LYS A 433 1.18 3.62 -27.73
N LEU A 434 1.40 2.66 -26.84
CA LEU A 434 2.72 2.34 -26.32
C LEU A 434 3.41 1.42 -27.35
N ASP A 435 4.61 1.79 -27.80
CA ASP A 435 5.41 0.90 -28.64
C ASP A 435 5.77 -0.35 -27.83
N THR A 436 5.18 -1.47 -28.19
CA THR A 436 5.37 -2.78 -27.53
C THR A 436 6.77 -3.36 -27.76
N THR A 437 7.61 -2.68 -28.52
CA THR A 437 8.95 -3.17 -28.96
C THR A 437 10.11 -2.75 -28.04
N SER A 438 9.90 -1.92 -27.02
CA SER A 438 11.00 -1.43 -26.18
C SER A 438 11.36 -2.30 -24.96
N ASN A 439 10.72 -3.45 -24.76
CA ASN A 439 10.98 -4.35 -23.62
C ASN A 439 11.90 -5.54 -23.95
N GLN A 440 12.64 -5.49 -25.08
CA GLN A 440 13.62 -6.53 -25.47
C GLN A 440 14.98 -5.90 -25.83
N GLN A 441 15.51 -5.00 -25.02
CA GLN A 441 16.94 -4.65 -25.09
C GLN A 441 17.56 -4.60 -23.70
#